data_4ac501c33586a10bb7f05f3f7435c529
#
_entry.id   4ac501c33586a10bb7f05f3f7435c529
#
_cell.length_a   1.000
_cell.length_b   1.000
_cell.length_c   1.000
_cell.angle_alpha   90.00
_cell.angle_beta   90.00
_cell.angle_gamma   90.00
#
_symmetry.space_group_name_H-M   'P 1'
#
loop_
_entity.id
_entity.type
_entity.pdbx_description
1 polymer ?
#
loop_
_entity_poly.entity_id
_entity_poly.type
_entity_poly.pdbx_seq_one_letter_code
_entity_poly.pdbx_strand_id
1 'polypeptide(L)'
;MKQINRVFTVFAVLALLVTVNSFAARMDTHMSSQFQGPKANTGTVTHFAENGKSILKVSADFKVPDTPAPTWRVVDSKGDIYTLDAFKIKGTLGTNAEKREVEVPSYIKDIAKVQVYCAWAQVLLGEASFSSPIK
;
A
#
# COMPACT_ATOMS: atom_id res chain seq x y z
N MET A 1 -11.06 -57.18 -60.94
CA MET A 1 -11.12 -55.74 -60.66
C MET A 1 -11.71 -55.56 -59.23
N LYS A 2 -10.82 -55.28 -58.29
CA LYS A 2 -11.25 -54.99 -56.93
C LYS A 2 -11.10 -53.51 -56.65
N GLN A 3 -12.25 -52.84 -56.48
CA GLN A 3 -12.35 -51.46 -56.05
C GLN A 3 -11.98 -51.43 -54.55
N ILE A 4 -10.90 -50.68 -54.19
CA ILE A 4 -10.55 -50.43 -52.80
C ILE A 4 -11.12 -49.04 -52.43
N ASN A 5 -12.23 -49.07 -51.66
CA ASN A 5 -12.79 -47.88 -51.06
C ASN A 5 -11.90 -47.45 -49.90
N ARG A 6 -11.18 -46.37 -50.08
CA ARG A 6 -10.48 -45.67 -49.00
C ARG A 6 -11.44 -44.74 -48.30
N VAL A 7 -11.90 -45.16 -47.14
CA VAL A 7 -12.64 -44.31 -46.21
C VAL A 7 -11.62 -43.38 -45.55
N PHE A 8 -11.63 -42.09 -45.89
CA PHE A 8 -10.88 -41.09 -45.17
C PHE A 8 -11.68 -40.69 -43.92
N THR A 9 -11.20 -41.15 -42.77
CA THR A 9 -11.71 -40.70 -41.46
C THR A 9 -11.05 -39.38 -41.13
N VAL A 10 -11.82 -38.30 -41.26
CA VAL A 10 -11.40 -36.97 -40.85
C VAL A 10 -11.58 -36.86 -39.33
N PHE A 11 -10.51 -36.95 -38.57
CA PHE A 11 -10.52 -36.61 -37.16
C PHE A 11 -10.54 -35.07 -37.02
N ALA A 12 -11.72 -34.55 -36.70
CA ALA A 12 -11.85 -33.16 -36.27
C ALA A 12 -11.36 -33.03 -34.84
N VAL A 13 -10.14 -32.53 -34.66
CA VAL A 13 -9.59 -32.14 -33.34
C VAL A 13 -10.23 -30.83 -32.97
N LEU A 14 -11.23 -30.88 -32.08
CA LEU A 14 -11.86 -29.71 -31.48
C LEU A 14 -10.90 -29.19 -30.40
N ALA A 15 -10.06 -28.22 -30.76
CA ALA A 15 -9.22 -27.51 -29.79
C ALA A 15 -10.09 -26.61 -28.92
N LEU A 16 -10.36 -27.05 -27.70
CA LEU A 16 -11.03 -26.25 -26.66
C LEU A 16 -10.05 -25.18 -26.18
N LEU A 17 -10.17 -23.97 -26.74
CA LEU A 17 -9.44 -22.79 -26.24
C LEU A 17 -10.07 -22.38 -24.90
N VAL A 18 -9.51 -22.86 -23.80
CA VAL A 18 -9.81 -22.36 -22.47
C VAL A 18 -9.13 -21.00 -22.34
N THR A 19 -9.88 -19.93 -22.57
CA THR A 19 -9.41 -18.57 -22.23
C THR A 19 -9.44 -18.42 -20.72
N VAL A 20 -8.32 -18.62 -20.07
CA VAL A 20 -8.12 -18.22 -18.67
C VAL A 20 -8.14 -16.69 -18.64
N ASN A 21 -9.30 -16.13 -18.33
CA ASN A 21 -9.40 -14.74 -17.94
C ASN A 21 -8.69 -14.60 -16.57
N SER A 22 -7.41 -14.27 -16.60
CA SER A 22 -6.71 -13.82 -15.42
C SER A 22 -7.33 -12.48 -15.00
N PHE A 23 -8.30 -12.53 -14.09
CA PHE A 23 -8.67 -11.37 -13.30
C PHE A 23 -7.47 -11.05 -12.42
N ALA A 24 -6.55 -10.23 -12.93
CA ALA A 24 -5.63 -9.52 -12.06
C ALA A 24 -6.51 -8.67 -11.15
N ALA A 25 -6.60 -9.04 -9.88
CA ALA A 25 -7.24 -8.23 -8.86
C ALA A 25 -6.59 -6.85 -8.95
N ARG A 26 -7.33 -5.85 -9.41
CA ARG A 26 -6.90 -4.47 -9.43
C ARG A 26 -6.72 -4.09 -7.97
N MET A 27 -5.48 -4.01 -7.51
CA MET A 27 -5.18 -3.44 -6.21
C MET A 27 -5.61 -1.98 -6.29
N ASP A 28 -6.69 -1.62 -5.59
CA ASP A 28 -7.07 -0.23 -5.44
C ASP A 28 -5.96 0.47 -4.67
N THR A 29 -5.18 1.24 -5.41
CA THR A 29 -4.03 1.97 -4.87
C THR A 29 -4.41 3.43 -4.76
N HIS A 30 -4.31 3.99 -3.56
CA HIS A 30 -4.60 5.38 -3.28
C HIS A 30 -3.31 6.12 -2.94
N MET A 31 -3.10 7.28 -3.55
CA MET A 31 -1.93 8.12 -3.28
C MET A 31 -2.36 9.41 -2.60
N SER A 32 -1.63 9.79 -1.55
CA SER A 32 -1.82 11.05 -0.85
C SER A 32 -1.22 12.25 -1.59
N SER A 33 -1.51 13.46 -1.10
CA SER A 33 -0.67 14.62 -1.38
C SER A 33 0.76 14.42 -0.86
N GLN A 34 1.69 15.27 -1.28
CA GLN A 34 3.00 15.37 -0.64
C GLN A 34 2.82 15.79 0.84
N PHE A 35 3.70 15.28 1.70
CA PHE A 35 3.76 15.75 3.08
C PHE A 35 4.03 17.25 3.15
N GLN A 36 3.30 17.92 4.03
CA GLN A 36 3.45 19.34 4.34
C GLN A 36 3.70 19.48 5.84
N GLY A 37 4.78 20.14 6.22
CA GLY A 37 5.10 20.36 7.62
C GLY A 37 6.52 20.86 7.88
N PRO A 38 6.84 21.20 9.13
CA PRO A 38 8.12 21.79 9.48
C PRO A 38 9.31 20.82 9.36
N LYS A 39 9.06 19.51 9.42
CA LYS A 39 10.11 18.49 9.39
C LYS A 39 9.82 17.36 8.40
N ALA A 40 8.55 16.98 8.17
CA ALA A 40 8.15 16.03 7.16
C ALA A 40 7.47 16.79 6.02
N ASN A 41 8.20 17.06 4.95
CA ASN A 41 7.78 17.90 3.82
C ASN A 41 8.23 17.34 2.47
N THR A 42 8.58 16.06 2.41
CA THR A 42 8.94 15.34 1.18
C THR A 42 8.17 14.05 1.08
N GLY A 43 8.00 13.55 -0.14
CA GLY A 43 7.37 12.28 -0.40
C GLY A 43 5.86 12.27 -0.23
N THR A 44 5.27 11.15 -0.57
CA THR A 44 3.84 10.85 -0.52
C THR A 44 3.61 9.54 0.24
N VAL A 45 2.35 9.22 0.51
CA VAL A 45 1.95 7.91 1.04
C VAL A 45 1.09 7.21 0.00
N THR A 46 1.39 5.95 -0.25
CA THR A 46 0.53 5.06 -1.01
C THR A 46 -0.18 4.10 -0.06
N HIS A 47 -1.50 4.00 -0.19
CA HIS A 47 -2.31 2.98 0.44
C HIS A 47 -2.61 1.87 -0.56
N PHE A 48 -2.53 0.62 -0.11
CA PHE A 48 -2.94 -0.55 -0.88
C PHE A 48 -3.38 -1.68 0.06
N ALA A 49 -4.15 -2.62 -0.49
CA ALA A 49 -4.52 -3.84 0.21
C ALA A 49 -3.59 -4.99 -0.23
N GLU A 50 -3.03 -5.71 0.72
CA GLU A 50 -2.21 -6.90 0.47
C GLU A 50 -2.58 -8.00 1.46
N ASN A 51 -2.92 -9.18 0.94
CA ASN A 51 -3.34 -10.35 1.75
C ASN A 51 -4.45 -10.03 2.77
N GLY A 52 -5.40 -9.18 2.39
CA GLY A 52 -6.50 -8.74 3.25
C GLY A 52 -6.12 -7.71 4.31
N LYS A 53 -4.89 -7.19 4.26
CA LYS A 53 -4.38 -6.16 5.16
C LYS A 53 -4.32 -4.82 4.45
N SER A 54 -4.61 -3.75 5.19
CA SER A 54 -4.47 -2.37 4.74
C SER A 54 -3.05 -1.90 5.04
N ILE A 55 -2.31 -1.47 4.03
CA ILE A 55 -0.90 -1.08 4.13
C ILE A 55 -0.73 0.36 3.68
N LEU A 56 0.04 1.12 4.44
CA LEU A 56 0.53 2.44 4.06
C LEU A 56 2.04 2.37 3.82
N LYS A 57 2.49 2.96 2.72
CA LYS A 57 3.90 3.00 2.33
C LYS A 57 4.30 4.40 1.91
N VAL A 58 5.40 4.91 2.46
CA VAL A 58 5.98 6.17 1.99
C VAL A 58 6.79 5.98 0.72
N SER A 59 6.79 6.99 -0.15
CA SER A 59 7.57 7.00 -1.40
C SER A 59 9.07 7.01 -1.14
N ALA A 60 9.87 6.67 -2.16
CA ALA A 60 11.32 6.57 -2.05
C ALA A 60 11.99 7.90 -1.67
N ASP A 61 11.41 9.02 -2.10
CA ASP A 61 11.90 10.38 -1.82
C ASP A 61 11.48 10.93 -0.45
N PHE A 62 10.64 10.20 0.30
CA PHE A 62 10.29 10.58 1.68
C PHE A 62 11.54 10.51 2.56
N LYS A 63 11.82 11.60 3.26
CA LYS A 63 12.90 11.68 4.24
C LYS A 63 12.31 11.58 5.64
N VAL A 64 12.67 10.50 6.35
CA VAL A 64 12.29 10.34 7.76
C VAL A 64 12.93 11.48 8.57
N PRO A 65 12.13 12.28 9.29
CA PRO A 65 12.66 13.38 10.09
C PRO A 65 13.69 12.90 11.10
N ASP A 66 14.78 13.67 11.26
CA ASP A 66 15.79 13.41 12.26
C ASP A 66 15.32 13.91 13.63
N THR A 67 14.44 13.15 14.24
CA THR A 67 13.88 13.39 15.57
C THR A 67 13.94 12.09 16.38
N PRO A 68 13.88 12.16 17.74
CA PRO A 68 14.05 10.97 18.58
C PRO A 68 13.02 9.85 18.32
N ALA A 69 11.79 10.20 18.01
CA ALA A 69 10.69 9.24 17.88
C ALA A 69 9.68 9.61 16.78
N PRO A 70 10.09 9.65 15.48
CA PRO A 70 9.15 9.89 14.39
C PRO A 70 8.22 8.69 14.27
N THR A 71 6.92 8.95 14.32
CA THR A 71 5.88 7.93 14.45
C THR A 71 4.78 8.14 13.42
N TRP A 72 4.29 7.04 12.83
CA TRP A 72 3.11 7.02 11.99
C TRP A 72 1.85 7.33 12.79
N ARG A 73 1.04 8.23 12.28
CA ARG A 73 -0.32 8.47 12.75
C ARG A 73 -1.26 8.55 11.57
N VAL A 74 -2.48 8.11 11.75
CA VAL A 74 -3.56 8.32 10.79
C VAL A 74 -4.67 9.11 11.44
N VAL A 75 -5.38 9.87 10.62
CA VAL A 75 -6.56 10.64 11.01
C VAL A 75 -7.70 10.16 10.12
N ASP A 76 -8.81 9.79 10.72
CA ASP A 76 -10.00 9.37 9.99
C ASP A 76 -10.83 10.59 9.50
N SER A 77 -11.92 10.32 8.80
CA SER A 77 -12.83 11.37 8.28
C SER A 77 -13.56 12.13 9.36
N LYS A 78 -13.60 11.63 10.58
CA LYS A 78 -14.21 12.29 11.75
C LYS A 78 -13.22 13.18 12.50
N GLY A 79 -11.92 13.03 12.21
CA GLY A 79 -10.84 13.72 12.90
C GLY A 79 -10.24 12.93 14.07
N ASP A 80 -10.65 11.68 14.26
CA ASP A 80 -10.06 10.79 15.28
C ASP A 80 -8.64 10.42 14.86
N ILE A 81 -7.73 10.43 15.83
CA ILE A 81 -6.29 10.24 15.61
C ILE A 81 -5.85 8.91 16.19
N TYR A 82 -5.16 8.11 15.37
CA TYR A 82 -4.63 6.81 15.73
C TYR A 82 -3.12 6.80 15.57
N THR A 83 -2.39 6.52 16.64
CA THR A 83 -0.94 6.32 16.60
C THR A 83 -0.65 4.87 16.22
N LEU A 84 0.19 4.66 15.22
CA LEU A 84 0.54 3.33 14.72
C LEU A 84 1.91 2.92 15.24
N ASP A 85 2.95 3.06 14.44
CA ASP A 85 4.28 2.55 14.74
C ASP A 85 5.37 3.60 14.47
N ALA A 86 6.57 3.37 14.96
CA ALA A 86 7.70 4.25 14.70
C ALA A 86 8.27 4.06 13.30
N PHE A 87 8.70 5.15 12.64
CA PHE A 87 9.42 5.12 11.38
C PHE A 87 10.83 4.54 11.51
N LYS A 88 11.48 4.77 12.66
CA LYS A 88 12.82 4.27 12.97
C LYS A 88 12.74 3.25 14.09
N ILE A 89 13.39 2.12 13.94
CA ILE A 89 13.53 1.11 14.99
C ILE A 89 14.74 1.52 15.84
N LYS A 90 14.48 1.91 17.07
CA LYS A 90 15.52 2.30 18.02
C LYS A 90 16.35 1.08 18.45
N GLY A 91 17.68 1.17 18.37
CA GLY A 91 18.60 0.17 18.95
C GLY A 91 19.04 -0.96 18.02
N THR A 92 18.76 -0.93 16.74
CA THR A 92 19.32 -1.89 15.78
C THR A 92 20.73 -1.42 15.39
N LEU A 93 21.76 -1.96 16.01
CA LEU A 93 23.15 -1.70 15.69
C LEU A 93 23.43 -2.01 14.21
N GLY A 94 23.85 -0.99 13.46
CA GLY A 94 24.40 -1.13 12.12
C GLY A 94 23.42 -1.16 10.96
N THR A 95 22.13 -0.98 11.18
CA THR A 95 21.14 -0.82 10.10
C THR A 95 20.36 0.48 10.29
N ASN A 96 20.32 1.31 9.24
CA ASN A 96 19.33 2.39 9.12
C ASN A 96 17.96 1.76 8.84
N ALA A 97 17.47 0.94 9.76
CA ALA A 97 16.19 0.26 9.63
C ALA A 97 15.06 1.30 9.77
N GLU A 98 14.70 1.88 8.65
CA GLU A 98 13.55 2.77 8.55
C GLU A 98 12.31 1.93 8.25
N LYS A 99 11.29 2.06 9.06
CA LYS A 99 10.01 1.39 8.83
C LYS A 99 9.17 2.22 7.87
N ARG A 100 9.39 1.98 6.57
CA ARG A 100 8.75 2.73 5.47
C ARG A 100 7.34 2.25 5.13
N GLU A 101 6.93 1.12 5.69
CA GLU A 101 5.59 0.55 5.55
C GLU A 101 5.00 0.29 6.93
N VAL A 102 3.69 0.44 7.04
CA VAL A 102 2.94 0.12 8.25
C VAL A 102 1.60 -0.50 7.91
N GLU A 103 1.22 -1.54 8.65
CA GLU A 103 -0.12 -2.11 8.59
C GLU A 103 -1.08 -1.22 9.38
N VAL A 104 -2.22 -0.90 8.76
CA VAL A 104 -3.30 -0.17 9.44
C VAL A 104 -4.20 -1.18 10.14
N PRO A 105 -4.38 -1.08 11.46
CA PRO A 105 -5.26 -1.97 12.20
C PRO A 105 -6.69 -1.95 11.69
N SER A 106 -7.35 -3.10 11.65
CA SER A 106 -8.70 -3.28 11.09
C SER A 106 -9.81 -2.54 11.84
N TYR A 107 -9.56 -2.06 13.04
CA TYR A 107 -10.52 -1.22 13.78
C TYR A 107 -10.58 0.22 13.25
N ILE A 108 -9.57 0.67 12.49
CA ILE A 108 -9.58 1.98 11.81
C ILE A 108 -10.36 1.80 10.52
N LYS A 109 -11.52 2.44 10.42
CA LYS A 109 -12.49 2.18 9.34
C LYS A 109 -12.29 3.03 8.10
N ASP A 110 -11.66 4.19 8.23
CA ASP A 110 -11.26 5.02 7.10
C ASP A 110 -10.01 5.85 7.44
N ILE A 111 -9.33 6.32 6.40
CA ILE A 111 -8.12 7.14 6.51
C ILE A 111 -8.30 8.38 5.63
N ALA A 112 -8.39 9.55 6.24
CA ALA A 112 -8.41 10.82 5.52
C ALA A 112 -6.99 11.39 5.36
N LYS A 113 -6.13 11.23 6.38
CA LYS A 113 -4.79 11.80 6.41
C LYS A 113 -3.79 10.85 7.07
N VAL A 114 -2.52 11.02 6.70
CA VAL A 114 -1.38 10.40 7.36
C VAL A 114 -0.50 11.49 7.94
N GLN A 115 -0.09 11.32 9.17
CA GLN A 115 0.77 12.25 9.89
C GLN A 115 2.08 11.58 10.29
N VAL A 116 3.14 12.38 10.27
CA VAL A 116 4.40 12.08 10.96
C VAL A 116 4.44 12.89 12.23
N TYR A 117 4.55 12.24 13.36
CA TYR A 117 4.46 12.83 14.68
C TYR A 117 5.69 12.45 15.51
N CYS A 118 6.26 13.40 16.22
CA CYS A 118 7.30 13.10 17.19
C CYS A 118 6.68 12.73 18.53
N ALA A 119 6.71 11.45 18.88
CA ALA A 119 6.10 10.98 20.12
C ALA A 119 6.85 11.48 21.37
N TRP A 120 8.16 11.77 21.25
CA TRP A 120 8.95 12.31 22.35
C TRP A 120 8.62 13.79 22.63
N ALA A 121 8.64 14.62 21.59
CA ALA A 121 8.36 16.06 21.70
C ALA A 121 6.88 16.41 21.70
N GLN A 122 6.01 15.45 21.35
CA GLN A 122 4.55 15.61 21.18
C GLN A 122 4.18 16.71 20.18
N VAL A 123 4.87 16.73 19.05
CA VAL A 123 4.64 17.70 17.98
C VAL A 123 4.38 17.03 16.64
N LEU A 124 3.49 17.64 15.84
CA LEU A 124 3.27 17.26 14.45
C LEU A 124 4.48 17.70 13.61
N LEU A 125 5.05 16.75 12.87
CA LEU A 125 6.19 17.00 11.99
C LEU A 125 5.77 17.28 10.55
N GLY A 126 4.66 16.69 10.11
CA GLY A 126 4.05 16.91 8.81
C GLY A 126 2.84 16.02 8.57
N GLU A 127 2.08 16.36 7.55
CA GLU A 127 0.80 15.72 7.21
C GLU A 127 0.66 15.58 5.70
N ALA A 128 0.10 14.48 5.25
CA ALA A 128 -0.31 14.23 3.89
C ALA A 128 -1.78 13.79 3.86
N SER A 129 -2.54 14.27 2.88
CA SER A 129 -3.98 14.02 2.78
C SER A 129 -4.33 13.20 1.54
N PHE A 130 -5.31 12.32 1.67
CA PHE A 130 -5.93 11.69 0.52
C PHE A 130 -7.04 12.59 -0.04
N SER A 131 -7.28 12.51 -1.35
CA SER A 131 -8.33 13.31 -2.02
C SER A 131 -9.75 12.99 -1.52
N SER A 132 -9.95 11.76 -1.06
CA SER A 132 -11.13 11.29 -0.34
C SER A 132 -10.71 10.26 0.70
N PRO A 133 -11.46 10.10 1.82
CA PRO A 133 -11.14 9.08 2.80
C PRO A 133 -11.14 7.68 2.21
N ILE A 134 -10.10 6.91 2.51
CA ILE A 134 -9.94 5.51 2.09
C ILE A 134 -10.69 4.64 3.08
N LYS A 135 -11.51 3.73 2.58
CA LYS A 135 -12.29 2.78 3.39
C LYS A 135 -11.72 1.39 3.33
#